data_c11582197d6e2f5f6a37097ed87e1fe5
#
_entry.id   c11582197d6e2f5f6a37097ed87e1fe5
#
_cell.length_a   1.000
_cell.length_b   1.000
_cell.length_c   1.000
_cell.angle_alpha   90.00
_cell.angle_beta   90.00
_cell.angle_gamma   90.00
#
_symmetry.space_group_name_H-M   'P 1'
#
loop_
_entity.id
_entity.type
_entity.pdbx_description
1 polymer ?
#
loop_
_entity_poly.entity_id
_entity_poly.type
_entity_poly.pdbx_seq_one_letter_code
_entity_poly.pdbx_strand_id
1 'polypeptide(L)'
;MNPINYLYVAALLFTIGAVGVVIRRNAIVVFMCIELMLNAANLAFVTFARINGNIEGQIVAFFTMVIAACEVVIGLAIIVTIYRSRRSASEIGRAHV
;
A
#
# COMPACT_ATOMS: atom_id res chain seq x y z
N MET A 1 3.40 6.61 -25.18
CA MET A 1 3.34 7.55 -24.04
C MET A 1 4.75 7.79 -23.52
N ASN A 2 5.07 9.03 -23.22
CA ASN A 2 6.39 9.38 -22.70
C ASN A 2 6.56 8.77 -21.29
N PRO A 3 7.69 8.07 -21.01
CA PRO A 3 7.94 7.50 -19.69
C PRO A 3 7.86 8.50 -18.54
N ILE A 4 8.20 9.77 -18.79
CA ILE A 4 8.12 10.82 -17.77
C ILE A 4 6.68 10.99 -17.24
N ASN A 5 5.67 10.73 -18.05
CA ASN A 5 4.27 10.82 -17.62
C ASN A 5 3.96 9.82 -16.51
N TYR A 6 4.60 8.66 -16.52
CA TYR A 6 4.45 7.68 -15.44
C TYR A 6 5.04 8.17 -14.12
N LEU A 7 6.12 8.97 -14.19
CA LEU A 7 6.69 9.59 -12.99
C LEU A 7 5.74 10.62 -12.39
N TYR A 8 5.05 11.39 -13.22
CA TYR A 8 4.03 12.32 -12.73
C TYR A 8 2.88 11.59 -12.06
N VAL A 9 2.43 10.49 -12.66
CA VAL A 9 1.38 9.65 -12.07
C VAL A 9 1.85 9.08 -10.74
N ALA A 10 3.08 8.57 -10.68
CA ALA A 10 3.65 8.04 -9.45
C ALA A 10 3.70 9.12 -8.35
N ALA A 11 4.15 10.32 -8.68
CA ALA A 11 4.20 11.43 -7.73
C ALA A 11 2.82 11.80 -7.21
N LEU A 12 1.83 11.83 -8.10
CA LEU A 12 0.44 12.13 -7.73
C LEU A 12 -0.12 11.07 -6.79
N LEU A 13 0.05 9.79 -7.13
CA LEU A 13 -0.44 8.68 -6.32
C LEU A 13 0.24 8.65 -4.95
N PHE A 14 1.54 8.89 -4.91
CA PHE A 14 2.28 8.95 -3.64
C PHE A 14 1.75 10.08 -2.75
N THR A 15 1.52 11.24 -3.34
CA THR A 15 1.00 12.40 -2.61
C THR A 15 -0.40 12.12 -2.05
N ILE A 16 -1.27 11.52 -2.85
CA ILE A 16 -2.62 11.14 -2.42
C ILE A 16 -2.55 10.17 -1.24
N GLY A 17 -1.70 9.16 -1.35
CA GLY A 17 -1.49 8.19 -0.27
C GLY A 17 -0.97 8.85 1.01
N ALA A 18 0.02 9.73 0.89
CA ALA A 18 0.61 10.43 2.02
C ALA A 18 -0.41 11.32 2.74
N VAL A 19 -1.21 12.07 1.97
CA VAL A 19 -2.29 12.89 2.54
C VAL A 19 -3.29 12.01 3.27
N GLY A 20 -3.68 10.88 2.67
CA GLY A 20 -4.60 9.94 3.30
C GLY A 20 -4.08 9.40 4.63
N VAL A 21 -2.79 9.09 4.72
CA VAL A 21 -2.18 8.61 5.97
C VAL A 21 -2.30 9.67 7.07
N VAL A 22 -2.09 10.94 6.72
CA VAL A 22 -2.10 12.03 7.70
C VAL A 22 -3.51 12.33 8.20
N ILE A 23 -4.52 12.29 7.31
CA ILE A 23 -5.87 12.76 7.65
C ILE A 23 -6.83 11.66 8.10
N ARG A 24 -6.56 10.40 7.80
CA ARG A 24 -7.47 9.30 8.16
C ARG A 24 -7.06 8.64 9.46
N ARG A 25 -8.06 8.23 10.26
CA ARG A 25 -7.84 7.55 11.54
C ARG A 25 -8.15 6.06 11.46
N ASN A 26 -8.89 5.63 10.44
CA ASN A 26 -9.24 4.22 10.27
C ASN A 26 -7.99 3.43 9.86
N ALA A 27 -7.67 2.38 10.61
CA ALA A 27 -6.46 1.58 10.37
C ALA A 27 -6.46 0.94 8.98
N ILE A 28 -7.61 0.48 8.50
CA ILE A 28 -7.71 -0.15 7.17
C ILE A 28 -7.43 0.89 6.09
N VAL A 29 -7.99 2.08 6.21
CA VAL A 29 -7.79 3.17 5.24
C VAL A 29 -6.34 3.62 5.25
N VAL A 30 -5.72 3.76 6.42
CA VAL A 30 -4.29 4.11 6.54
C VAL A 30 -3.43 3.04 5.87
N PHE A 31 -3.75 1.77 6.10
CA PHE A 31 -3.03 0.66 5.47
C PHE A 31 -3.13 0.74 3.95
N MET A 32 -4.32 0.99 3.41
CA MET A 32 -4.54 1.13 1.97
C MET A 32 -3.76 2.33 1.40
N CYS A 33 -3.70 3.44 2.14
CA CYS A 33 -2.93 4.61 1.73
C CYS A 33 -1.43 4.33 1.68
N ILE A 34 -0.91 3.58 2.66
CA ILE A 34 0.49 3.15 2.67
C ILE A 34 0.77 2.25 1.47
N GLU A 35 -0.15 1.33 1.16
CA GLU A 35 -0.02 0.46 -0.01
C GLU A 35 0.00 1.27 -1.32
N LEU A 36 -0.83 2.30 -1.40
CA LEU A 36 -0.84 3.20 -2.54
C LEU A 36 0.52 3.90 -2.70
N MET A 37 1.11 4.35 -1.59
CA MET A 37 2.44 4.97 -1.59
C MET A 37 3.51 3.99 -2.06
N LEU A 38 3.46 2.74 -1.60
CA LEU A 38 4.41 1.71 -2.00
C LEU A 38 4.27 1.38 -3.49
N ASN A 39 3.05 1.28 -3.99
CA ASN A 39 2.81 1.05 -5.41
C ASN A 39 3.30 2.24 -6.26
N ALA A 40 3.11 3.46 -5.79
CA ALA A 40 3.60 4.64 -6.47
C ALA A 40 5.13 4.65 -6.55
N ALA A 41 5.80 4.32 -5.43
CA ALA A 41 7.26 4.22 -5.40
C ALA A 41 7.77 3.13 -6.35
N ASN A 42 7.06 2.01 -6.42
CA ASN A 42 7.41 0.91 -7.32
C ASN A 42 7.21 1.31 -8.78
N LEU A 43 6.14 2.03 -9.10
CA LEU A 43 5.92 2.56 -10.43
C LEU A 43 7.06 3.50 -10.85
N ALA A 44 7.50 4.37 -9.96
CA ALA A 44 8.62 5.26 -10.20
C ALA A 44 9.89 4.46 -10.47
N PHE A 45 10.15 3.42 -9.68
CA PHE A 45 11.32 2.56 -9.84
C PHE A 45 11.32 1.86 -11.20
N VAL A 46 10.20 1.27 -11.60
CA VAL A 46 10.05 0.61 -12.90
C VAL A 46 10.28 1.61 -14.03
N THR A 47 9.73 2.81 -13.90
CA THR A 47 9.88 3.84 -14.91
C THR A 47 11.33 4.27 -15.08
N PHE A 48 12.05 4.50 -13.98
CA PHE A 48 13.47 4.84 -14.04
C PHE A 48 14.29 3.70 -14.66
N ALA A 49 14.00 2.45 -14.29
CA ALA A 49 14.68 1.30 -14.86
C ALA A 49 14.46 1.23 -16.38
N ARG A 50 13.25 1.51 -16.83
CA ARG A 50 12.92 1.51 -18.25
C ARG A 50 13.61 2.64 -18.99
N ILE A 51 13.63 3.85 -18.42
CA ILE A 51 14.31 5.00 -19.03
C ILE A 51 15.79 4.71 -19.24
N ASN A 52 16.43 4.04 -18.27
CA ASN A 52 17.84 3.71 -18.33
C ASN A 52 18.12 2.40 -19.08
N GLY A 53 17.10 1.73 -19.60
CA GLY A 53 17.25 0.48 -20.32
C GLY A 53 17.73 -0.68 -19.44
N ASN A 54 17.44 -0.63 -18.13
CA ASN A 54 17.94 -1.61 -17.19
C ASN A 54 16.89 -2.71 -16.94
N ILE A 55 17.04 -3.83 -17.63
CA ILE A 55 16.15 -4.99 -17.49
C ILE A 55 16.23 -5.60 -16.09
N GLU A 56 17.42 -5.64 -15.49
CA GLU A 56 17.59 -6.17 -14.14
C GLU A 56 16.79 -5.37 -13.13
N GLY A 57 16.76 -4.04 -13.27
CA GLY A 57 15.93 -3.18 -12.44
C GLY A 57 14.46 -3.47 -12.59
N GLN A 58 14.00 -3.78 -13.80
CA GLN A 58 12.59 -4.15 -14.03
C GLN A 58 12.25 -5.49 -13.39
N ILE A 59 13.16 -6.45 -13.43
CA ILE A 59 12.97 -7.76 -12.76
C ILE A 59 12.90 -7.58 -11.25
N VAL A 60 13.78 -6.78 -10.67
CA VAL A 60 13.77 -6.47 -9.23
C VAL A 60 12.45 -5.80 -8.85
N ALA A 61 11.96 -4.87 -9.65
CA ALA A 61 10.67 -4.22 -9.42
C ALA A 61 9.53 -5.24 -9.42
N PHE A 62 9.54 -6.20 -10.36
CA PHE A 62 8.54 -7.26 -10.41
C PHE A 62 8.52 -8.07 -9.12
N PHE A 63 9.68 -8.51 -8.64
CA PHE A 63 9.77 -9.24 -7.38
C PHE A 63 9.30 -8.39 -6.20
N THR A 64 9.63 -7.11 -6.18
CA THR A 64 9.17 -6.19 -5.15
C THR A 64 7.64 -6.08 -5.16
N MET A 65 7.01 -6.05 -6.33
CA MET A 65 5.56 -6.04 -6.45
C MET A 65 4.92 -7.30 -5.89
N VAL A 66 5.52 -8.46 -6.15
CA VAL A 66 5.02 -9.73 -5.61
C VAL A 66 5.10 -9.75 -4.09
N ILE A 67 6.21 -9.29 -3.54
CA ILE A 67 6.39 -9.19 -2.09
C ILE A 67 5.38 -8.22 -1.49
N ALA A 68 5.18 -7.07 -2.11
CA ALA A 68 4.20 -6.08 -1.66
C ALA A 68 2.78 -6.65 -1.67
N ALA A 69 2.42 -7.40 -2.70
CA ALA A 69 1.11 -8.05 -2.78
C ALA A 69 0.92 -9.05 -1.63
N CYS A 70 1.94 -9.84 -1.31
CA CYS A 70 1.89 -10.76 -0.17
C CYS A 70 1.71 -10.01 1.16
N GLU A 71 2.42 -8.90 1.34
CA GLU A 71 2.31 -8.07 2.54
C GLU A 71 0.90 -7.50 2.70
N VAL A 72 0.27 -7.08 1.60
CA VAL A 72 -1.12 -6.59 1.61
C VAL A 72 -2.05 -7.66 2.16
N VAL A 73 -1.96 -8.88 1.64
CA VAL A 73 -2.83 -9.98 2.06
C VAL A 73 -2.63 -10.27 3.55
N ILE A 74 -1.38 -10.39 3.99
CA ILE A 74 -1.05 -10.68 5.39
C ILE A 74 -1.48 -9.52 6.28
N GLY A 75 -1.17 -8.30 5.89
CA GLY A 75 -1.52 -7.10 6.67
C GLY A 75 -3.02 -6.92 6.83
N LEU A 76 -3.79 -7.12 5.76
CA LEU A 76 -5.25 -7.06 5.83
C LEU A 76 -5.82 -8.17 6.70
N ALA A 77 -5.27 -9.39 6.59
CA ALA A 77 -5.68 -10.50 7.43
C ALA A 77 -5.48 -10.18 8.92
N ILE A 78 -4.33 -9.62 9.28
CA ILE A 78 -4.02 -9.22 10.65
C ILE A 78 -4.99 -8.14 11.13
N ILE A 79 -5.22 -7.11 10.34
CA ILE A 79 -6.11 -6.00 10.68
C ILE A 79 -7.54 -6.51 10.89
N VAL A 80 -8.03 -7.35 9.98
CA VAL A 80 -9.39 -7.92 10.08
C VAL A 80 -9.50 -8.78 11.34
N THR A 81 -8.49 -9.57 11.65
CA THR A 81 -8.46 -10.41 12.85
C THR A 81 -8.54 -9.55 14.12
N ILE A 82 -7.77 -8.47 14.19
CA ILE A 82 -7.77 -7.55 15.31
C ILE A 82 -9.15 -6.91 15.47
N TYR A 83 -9.76 -6.48 14.37
CA TYR A 83 -11.10 -5.89 14.39
C TYR A 83 -12.14 -6.87 14.94
N ARG A 84 -12.11 -8.11 14.47
CA ARG A 84 -13.02 -9.15 14.94
C ARG A 84 -12.83 -9.44 16.42
N SER A 85 -11.59 -9.52 16.89
CA SER A 85 -11.27 -9.74 18.29
C SER A 85 -11.79 -8.62 19.17
N ARG A 86 -11.59 -7.37 18.78
CA ARG A 86 -12.08 -6.21 19.54
C ARG A 86 -13.59 -6.15 19.57
N ARG A 87 -14.23 -6.41 18.45
CA ARG A 87 -15.69 -6.43 18.36
C ARG A 87 -16.27 -7.51 19.27
N SER A 88 -15.71 -8.71 19.23
CA SER A 88 -16.12 -9.83 20.06
C SER A 88 -15.95 -9.50 21.54
N ALA A 89 -14.80 -8.96 21.94
CA ALA A 89 -14.55 -8.54 23.32
C ALA A 89 -15.52 -7.45 23.77
N SER A 90 -15.83 -6.48 22.91
CA SER A 90 -16.79 -5.42 23.20
C SER A 90 -18.20 -5.97 23.40
N GLU A 91 -18.62 -6.94 22.58
CA GLU A 91 -19.93 -7.59 22.71
C GLU A 91 -20.02 -8.39 24.01
N ILE A 92 -18.97 -9.12 24.37
CA ILE A 92 -18.90 -9.86 25.62
C ILE A 92 -18.99 -8.89 26.81
N GLY A 93 -18.26 -7.77 26.77
CA GLY A 93 -18.31 -6.74 27.79
C GLY A 93 -19.69 -6.16 27.98
N ARG A 94 -20.40 -5.92 26.87
CA ARG A 94 -21.79 -5.42 26.92
C ARG A 94 -22.75 -6.42 27.51
N ALA A 95 -22.52 -7.71 27.25
CA ALA A 95 -23.39 -8.76 27.78
C ALA A 95 -23.31 -8.85 29.32
N HIS A 96 -22.18 -8.44 29.90
CA HIS A 96 -21.97 -8.47 31.36
C HIS A 96 -22.37 -7.19 32.05
N VAL A 97 -22.72 -6.16 31.33
CA VAL A 97 -23.19 -4.90 31.84
C VAL A 97 -24.72 -4.91 31.94
#